data_f87509bfbfee6465649817bef2265a58
#
_entry.id   f87509bfbfee6465649817bef2265a58
#
_cell.length_a   1.000
_cell.length_b   1.000
_cell.length_c   1.000
_cell.angle_alpha   90.00
_cell.angle_beta   90.00
_cell.angle_gamma   90.00
#
_symmetry.space_group_name_H-M   'P 1'
#
loop_
_entity.id
_entity.type
_entity.pdbx_description
1 polymer ?
#
loop_
_entity_poly.entity_id
_entity_poly.type
_entity_poly.pdbx_seq_one_letter_code
_entity_poly.pdbx_strand_id
1 'polypeptide(L)'
;MADGAGGDAAGRTVTMLGRSGCHLCEEALEVIERVCAELGARVEVRDLDAAPAKERDDYWDKIPVTFVDGAQHDFWRVDEDRLRAALRRAD
;
A
#
# COMPACT_ATOMS: atom_id res chain seq x y z
N MET A 1 -11.15 -1.91 -23.58
CA MET A 1 -10.92 -1.96 -23.19
C MET A 1 -10.32 -1.74 -22.56
N ALA A 2 -10.33 -1.83 -22.61
CA ALA A 2 -9.88 -1.82 -22.07
C ALA A 2 -9.16 -1.76 -21.62
N ASP A 3 -9.10 -1.87 -21.71
CA ASP A 3 -8.49 -1.85 -21.40
C ASP A 3 -7.72 -2.10 -20.72
N GLY A 4 -7.73 -2.86 -21.31
CA GLY A 4 -6.55 -3.41 -20.71
C GLY A 4 -5.96 -2.53 -19.64
N ALA A 5 -6.34 -1.36 -19.64
CA ALA A 5 -5.86 -0.42 -18.62
C ALA A 5 -6.15 -0.91 -17.21
N GLY A 6 -7.15 -1.75 -17.04
CA GLY A 6 -7.48 -2.26 -15.73
C GLY A 6 -6.43 -3.17 -15.13
N GLY A 7 -5.66 -3.85 -15.97
CA GLY A 7 -4.68 -4.78 -15.46
C GLY A 7 -5.29 -5.85 -14.56
N ASP A 8 -4.45 -6.52 -13.81
CA ASP A 8 -4.88 -7.65 -12.96
C ASP A 8 -5.52 -7.21 -11.66
N ALA A 9 -5.33 -5.95 -11.28
CA ALA A 9 -5.75 -5.48 -9.96
C ALA A 9 -6.76 -4.34 -10.03
N ALA A 10 -7.49 -4.24 -11.14
CA ALA A 10 -8.53 -3.23 -11.28
C ALA A 10 -9.55 -3.36 -10.15
N GLY A 11 -9.85 -2.24 -9.49
CA GLY A 11 -10.78 -2.23 -8.37
C GLY A 11 -10.15 -2.54 -7.03
N ARG A 12 -8.88 -2.87 -6.99
CA ARG A 12 -8.18 -3.11 -5.73
C ARG A 12 -7.49 -1.84 -5.25
N THR A 13 -7.28 -1.74 -3.95
CA THR A 13 -6.66 -0.58 -3.33
C THR A 13 -5.51 -0.99 -2.43
N VAL A 14 -4.38 -0.33 -2.62
CA VAL A 14 -3.24 -0.48 -1.71
C VAL A 14 -3.15 0.78 -0.88
N THR A 15 -3.15 0.62 0.43
CA THR A 15 -3.06 1.73 1.36
C THR A 15 -1.71 1.70 2.07
N MET A 16 -1.06 2.85 2.15
CA MET A 16 0.15 2.98 2.95
C MET A 16 -0.13 3.90 4.12
N LEU A 17 0.10 3.40 5.33
CA LEU A 17 0.02 4.19 6.54
C LEU A 17 1.43 4.66 6.87
N GLY A 18 1.65 5.94 6.86
CA GLY A 18 2.98 6.50 7.06
C GLY A 18 2.93 7.83 7.77
N ARG A 19 4.00 8.60 7.64
CA ARG A 19 4.13 9.88 8.35
C ARG A 19 5.03 10.79 7.52
N SER A 20 4.83 12.09 7.65
CA SER A 20 5.68 13.08 6.98
C SER A 20 7.11 12.96 7.47
N GLY A 21 8.06 13.12 6.56
CA GLY A 21 9.48 13.06 6.89
C GLY A 21 10.00 11.67 7.15
N CYS A 22 9.23 10.65 6.82
CA CYS A 22 9.63 9.26 6.99
C CYS A 22 10.27 8.76 5.69
N HIS A 23 11.57 8.55 5.71
CA HIS A 23 12.32 8.15 4.52
C HIS A 23 11.88 6.78 3.99
N LEU A 24 11.66 5.83 4.89
CA LEU A 24 11.19 4.50 4.50
C LEU A 24 9.78 4.56 3.92
N CYS A 25 8.96 5.48 4.41
CA CYS A 25 7.61 5.68 3.87
C CYS A 25 7.68 6.16 2.42
N GLU A 26 8.62 7.06 2.13
CA GLU A 26 8.81 7.56 0.76
C GLU A 26 9.24 6.44 -0.17
N GLU A 27 10.19 5.60 0.27
CA GLU A 27 10.65 4.47 -0.52
C GLU A 27 9.53 3.47 -0.77
N ALA A 28 8.75 3.17 0.27
CA ALA A 28 7.64 2.24 0.15
C ALA A 28 6.60 2.76 -0.84
N LEU A 29 6.32 4.06 -0.77
CA LEU A 29 5.33 4.65 -1.66
C LEU A 29 5.76 4.55 -3.12
N GLU A 30 7.05 4.73 -3.41
CA GLU A 30 7.55 4.60 -4.78
C GLU A 30 7.27 3.20 -5.33
N VAL A 31 7.54 2.17 -4.52
CA VAL A 31 7.28 0.80 -4.93
C VAL A 31 5.80 0.56 -5.14
N ILE A 32 4.98 1.02 -4.19
CA ILE A 32 3.53 0.86 -4.26
C ILE A 32 2.97 1.53 -5.51
N GLU A 33 3.40 2.76 -5.79
CA GLU A 33 2.90 3.50 -6.95
C GLU A 33 3.28 2.80 -8.25
N ARG A 34 4.50 2.29 -8.32
CA ARG A 34 4.97 1.61 -9.53
C ARG A 34 4.16 0.33 -9.79
N VAL A 35 3.98 -0.49 -8.76
CA VAL A 35 3.24 -1.74 -8.90
C VAL A 35 1.76 -1.47 -9.19
N CYS A 36 1.18 -0.51 -8.51
CA CYS A 36 -0.24 -0.19 -8.73
C CYS A 36 -0.48 0.38 -10.12
N ALA A 37 0.44 1.21 -10.61
CA ALA A 37 0.32 1.72 -11.99
C ALA A 37 0.40 0.59 -12.99
N GLU A 38 1.28 -0.36 -12.75
CA GLU A 38 1.43 -1.52 -13.63
C GLU A 38 0.17 -2.37 -13.68
N LEU A 39 -0.48 -2.58 -12.54
CA LEU A 39 -1.59 -3.53 -12.42
C LEU A 39 -2.96 -2.88 -12.38
N GLY A 40 -3.03 -1.55 -12.36
CA GLY A 40 -4.31 -0.85 -12.38
C GLY A 40 -4.98 -0.71 -11.02
N ALA A 41 -4.23 -0.89 -9.94
CA ALA A 41 -4.77 -0.74 -8.59
C ALA A 41 -4.71 0.73 -8.16
N ARG A 42 -5.52 1.08 -7.16
CA ARG A 42 -5.53 2.42 -6.59
C ARG A 42 -4.56 2.50 -5.43
N VAL A 43 -4.01 3.70 -5.22
CA VAL A 43 -3.11 3.97 -4.10
C VAL A 43 -3.80 4.95 -3.16
N GLU A 44 -3.77 4.63 -1.87
CA GLU A 44 -4.29 5.51 -0.82
C GLU A 44 -3.20 5.70 0.22
N VAL A 45 -2.95 6.94 0.62
CA VAL A 45 -1.96 7.24 1.65
C VAL A 45 -2.69 7.79 2.87
N ARG A 46 -2.39 7.21 4.03
CA ARG A 46 -2.96 7.66 5.29
C ARG A 46 -1.83 8.15 6.21
N ASP A 47 -2.12 9.21 6.95
CA ASP A 47 -1.16 9.81 7.86
C ASP A 47 -1.38 9.25 9.27
N LEU A 48 -0.35 8.62 9.82
CA LEU A 48 -0.43 8.05 11.15
C LEU A 48 -0.75 9.12 12.20
N ASP A 49 -0.24 10.34 12.02
CA ASP A 49 -0.47 11.40 13.00
C ASP A 49 -1.92 11.86 13.02
N ALA A 50 -2.67 11.60 11.96
CA ALA A 50 -4.09 11.93 11.89
C ALA A 50 -4.99 10.74 12.23
N ALA A 51 -4.40 9.59 12.55
CA ALA A 51 -5.16 8.38 12.83
C ALA A 51 -5.69 8.38 14.26
N PRO A 52 -6.72 7.57 14.55
CA PRO A 52 -7.18 7.39 15.91
C PRO A 52 -6.06 6.89 16.84
N ALA A 53 -6.17 7.20 18.13
CA ALA A 53 -5.12 6.89 19.10
C ALA A 53 -4.74 5.41 19.11
N LYS A 54 -5.74 4.53 19.00
CA LYS A 54 -5.46 3.10 19.02
C LYS A 54 -4.60 2.69 17.81
N GLU A 55 -4.89 3.22 16.67
CA GLU A 55 -4.13 2.92 15.46
C GLU A 55 -2.71 3.47 15.58
N ARG A 56 -2.55 4.69 16.12
CA ARG A 56 -1.23 5.24 16.34
C ARG A 56 -0.42 4.36 17.31
N ASP A 57 -1.05 3.87 18.38
CA ASP A 57 -0.38 3.02 19.34
C ASP A 57 0.03 1.69 18.74
N ASP A 58 -0.80 1.14 17.86
CA ASP A 58 -0.53 -0.16 17.25
C ASP A 58 0.59 -0.11 16.22
N TYR A 59 0.75 1.02 15.52
CA TYR A 59 1.60 1.07 14.32
C TYR A 59 2.75 2.07 14.37
N TRP A 60 2.90 2.86 15.45
CA TRP A 60 3.91 3.93 15.45
C TRP A 60 5.33 3.43 15.16
N ASP A 61 5.65 2.20 15.55
CA ASP A 61 6.98 1.63 15.35
C ASP A 61 7.01 0.66 14.16
N LYS A 62 5.93 0.62 13.37
CA LYS A 62 5.82 -0.32 12.26
C LYS A 62 5.68 0.37 10.90
N ILE A 63 5.60 1.68 10.89
CA ILE A 63 5.43 2.41 9.63
C ILE A 63 6.70 2.34 8.79
N PRO A 64 6.56 2.32 7.46
CA PRO A 64 5.28 2.32 6.74
C PRO A 64 4.60 0.96 6.82
N VAL A 65 3.29 0.97 6.97
CA VAL A 65 2.47 -0.25 6.96
C VAL A 65 1.69 -0.27 5.66
N THR A 66 1.73 -1.39 4.97
CA THR A 66 1.04 -1.54 3.70
C THR A 66 -0.15 -2.47 3.87
N PHE A 67 -1.29 -2.05 3.35
CA PHE A 67 -2.53 -2.83 3.38
C PHE A 67 -2.99 -3.07 1.96
N VAL A 68 -3.49 -4.25 1.68
CA VAL A 68 -4.11 -4.57 0.40
C VAL A 68 -5.58 -4.84 0.67
N ASP A 69 -6.45 -3.99 0.13
CA ASP A 69 -7.90 -4.05 0.35
C ASP A 69 -8.25 -4.11 1.83
N GLY A 70 -7.53 -3.36 2.65
CA GLY A 70 -7.77 -3.25 4.08
C GLY A 70 -7.09 -4.31 4.93
N ALA A 71 -6.49 -5.33 4.33
CA ALA A 71 -5.78 -6.37 5.07
C ALA A 71 -4.29 -6.02 5.14
N GLN A 72 -3.72 -6.14 6.33
CA GLN A 72 -2.31 -5.85 6.52
C GLN A 72 -1.46 -6.76 5.65
N HIS A 73 -0.51 -6.18 4.94
CA HIS A 73 0.31 -6.91 3.99
C HIS A 73 1.79 -6.92 4.40
N ASP A 74 2.36 -5.75 4.68
CA ASP A 74 3.78 -5.64 5.01
C ASP A 74 4.02 -4.49 5.99
N PHE A 75 5.15 -4.60 6.73
CA PHE A 75 5.66 -3.52 7.58
C PHE A 75 6.97 -3.00 6.98
N TRP A 76 7.30 -1.76 7.26
CA TRP A 76 8.58 -1.11 6.97
C TRP A 76 8.90 -1.12 5.49
N ARG A 77 9.38 -2.21 4.95
CA ARG A 77 9.71 -2.29 3.53
C ARG A 77 8.63 -3.04 2.79
N VAL A 78 8.41 -2.65 1.55
CA VAL A 78 7.46 -3.34 0.68
C VAL A 78 8.26 -4.20 -0.28
N ASP A 79 7.99 -5.49 -0.27
CA ASP A 79 8.56 -6.42 -1.24
C ASP A 79 7.72 -6.31 -2.51
N GLU A 80 8.33 -5.86 -3.57
CA GLU A 80 7.64 -5.59 -4.82
C GLU A 80 6.96 -6.82 -5.40
N ASP A 81 7.66 -7.96 -5.38
CA ASP A 81 7.11 -9.19 -5.93
C ASP A 81 5.97 -9.74 -5.09
N ARG A 82 6.08 -9.63 -3.77
CA ARG A 82 4.99 -10.05 -2.89
C ARG A 82 3.76 -9.18 -3.07
N LEU A 83 3.95 -7.87 -3.24
CA LEU A 83 2.83 -6.97 -3.47
C LEU A 83 2.15 -7.30 -4.79
N ARG A 84 2.94 -7.55 -5.83
CA ARG A 84 2.41 -7.91 -7.14
C ARG A 84 1.60 -9.20 -7.05
N ALA A 85 2.13 -10.19 -6.33
CA ALA A 85 1.43 -11.47 -6.15
C ALA A 85 0.13 -11.29 -5.37
N ALA A 86 0.14 -10.47 -4.32
CA ALA A 86 -1.06 -10.22 -3.53
C ALA A 86 -2.14 -9.56 -4.37
N LEU A 87 -1.76 -8.62 -5.24
CA LEU A 87 -2.72 -7.92 -6.08
C LEU A 87 -3.30 -8.80 -7.19
N ARG A 88 -2.58 -9.86 -7.55
CA ARG A 88 -3.04 -10.76 -8.62
C ARG A 88 -3.92 -11.89 -8.11
N ARG A 89 -4.09 -12.02 -6.81
CA ARG A 89 -4.97 -13.06 -6.27
C ARG A 89 -6.40 -12.78 -6.64
N ALA A 90 -7.11 -13.84 -6.97
CA ALA A 90 -8.47 -13.74 -7.48
C ALA A 90 -9.53 -13.81 -6.38
N ASP A 91 -9.15 -14.04 -5.16
CA ASP A 91 -10.14 -14.14 -4.07
C ASP A 91 -10.58 -12.76 -3.53
#